data_f294d1d3f52969661193bd6a0e097c7c
#
_entry.id   f294d1d3f52969661193bd6a0e097c7c
#
_cell.length_a   1.000
_cell.length_b   1.000
_cell.length_c   1.000
_cell.angle_alpha   90.00
_cell.angle_beta   90.00
_cell.angle_gamma   90.00
#
_symmetry.space_group_name_H-M   'P 1'
#
loop_
_entity.id
_entity.type
_entity.pdbx_description
1 polymer ?
#
loop_
_entity_poly.entity_id
_entity_poly.type
_entity_poly.pdbx_seq_one_letter_code
_entity_poly.pdbx_strand_id
1 'polypeptide(L)'
;CNAQQVGNAAIKAPAMPENPPENWLTYHLAHPGPGTATPGDPNPAFFWKGRYHLHYIYKERVPRRKRKGPDLGPDWAHVSSEDMVHWTWHPTVLGPKTMGHGMFSGTGFFTKEGKPGIIYHGKGSNRNWISYALDDSMDQWSKPELVLPKDQEGKPITDMPYFDPDLWIDNGIYYAVNARSSSQAPVLMKSDNLKDWDYMGELLHPDFDEAKLGVAKDEDISCPNMFKLGDKWVLLCISHRLGCRYFIGDFQDEQFLPEQHGMMNWAAWDFFAPESLLTSDGRRVMWSWCTTITPKRFQPVPRKKKLGALKIQTGVQSLPRELSLSEDGVLLIKPLRELEQLRTDEKREENLTVKGDTTHVLQGVT
;
A
#
# COMPACT_ATOMS: atom_id res chain seq x y z
N CYS A 1 -6.63 -14.34 -32.55
CA CYS A 1 -6.62 -15.16 -31.32
C CYS A 1 -7.77 -14.69 -30.44
N ASN A 2 -8.76 -15.55 -30.27
CA ASN A 2 -9.96 -15.26 -29.47
C ASN A 2 -9.59 -15.19 -27.98
N ALA A 3 -9.71 -14.00 -27.40
CA ALA A 3 -9.74 -13.84 -25.95
C ALA A 3 -11.08 -14.43 -25.47
N GLN A 4 -11.03 -15.56 -24.79
CA GLN A 4 -12.18 -16.06 -24.05
C GLN A 4 -12.46 -15.07 -22.91
N GLN A 5 -13.57 -14.36 -22.99
CA GLN A 5 -14.19 -13.68 -21.86
C GLN A 5 -14.52 -14.73 -20.78
N VAL A 6 -13.64 -14.87 -19.81
CA VAL A 6 -13.98 -15.55 -18.57
C VAL A 6 -14.82 -14.56 -17.77
N GLY A 7 -16.12 -14.80 -17.72
CA GLY A 7 -17.05 -14.00 -16.94
C GLY A 7 -16.66 -14.05 -15.46
N ASN A 8 -15.98 -13.02 -15.00
CA ASN A 8 -15.72 -12.81 -13.58
C ASN A 8 -17.02 -12.36 -12.93
N ALA A 9 -17.50 -13.12 -11.95
CA ALA A 9 -18.54 -12.62 -11.06
C ALA A 9 -18.02 -11.33 -10.43
N ALA A 10 -18.69 -10.21 -10.72
CA ALA A 10 -18.35 -8.93 -10.10
C ALA A 10 -18.31 -9.11 -8.60
N ILE A 11 -17.25 -8.63 -7.94
CA ILE A 11 -17.25 -8.53 -6.49
C ILE A 11 -18.39 -7.60 -6.12
N LYS A 12 -19.27 -8.10 -5.27
CA LYS A 12 -20.32 -7.25 -4.70
C LYS A 12 -19.66 -6.25 -3.78
N ALA A 13 -19.98 -4.99 -3.94
CA ALA A 13 -19.62 -3.96 -2.97
C ALA A 13 -19.90 -4.46 -1.54
N PRO A 14 -19.06 -4.09 -0.55
CA PRO A 14 -19.28 -4.48 0.83
C PRO A 14 -20.67 -4.03 1.26
N ALA A 15 -21.47 -4.97 1.76
CA ALA A 15 -22.75 -4.64 2.35
C ALA A 15 -22.55 -4.39 3.85
N MET A 16 -23.09 -3.29 4.33
CA MET A 16 -23.22 -3.08 5.79
C MET A 16 -24.18 -4.13 6.34
N PRO A 17 -23.89 -4.78 7.47
CA PRO A 17 -24.82 -5.69 8.13
C PRO A 17 -26.14 -4.97 8.47
N GLU A 18 -27.27 -5.69 8.48
CA GLU A 18 -28.57 -5.13 8.89
C GLU A 18 -28.53 -4.48 10.27
N ASN A 19 -27.75 -5.06 11.19
CA ASN A 19 -27.54 -4.56 12.54
C ASN A 19 -26.03 -4.43 12.76
N PRO A 20 -25.38 -3.37 12.28
CA PRO A 20 -23.95 -3.18 12.46
C PRO A 20 -23.65 -2.91 13.93
N PRO A 21 -22.51 -3.39 14.46
CA PRO A 21 -22.04 -2.93 15.76
C PRO A 21 -21.89 -1.41 15.79
N GLU A 22 -22.02 -0.81 16.96
CA GLU A 22 -21.92 0.64 17.19
C GLU A 22 -20.62 1.25 16.61
N ASN A 23 -19.52 0.48 16.63
CA ASN A 23 -18.21 0.89 16.12
C ASN A 23 -17.93 0.44 14.67
N TRP A 24 -18.97 0.14 13.88
CA TRP A 24 -18.80 -0.22 12.48
C TRP A 24 -18.36 1.00 11.67
N LEU A 25 -17.24 0.88 10.97
CA LEU A 25 -16.67 1.96 10.15
C LEU A 25 -17.39 2.02 8.79
N THR A 26 -18.06 3.13 8.51
CA THR A 26 -18.89 3.31 7.31
C THR A 26 -18.17 4.00 6.15
N TYR A 27 -17.17 4.83 6.45
CA TYR A 27 -16.45 5.63 5.42
C TYR A 27 -15.15 4.99 4.95
N HIS A 28 -14.72 3.91 5.58
CA HIS A 28 -13.48 3.23 5.23
C HIS A 28 -13.73 2.14 4.18
N LEU A 29 -12.82 2.01 3.25
CA LEU A 29 -12.83 0.86 2.35
C LEU A 29 -12.54 -0.42 3.14
N ALA A 30 -13.51 -1.31 3.10
CA ALA A 30 -13.51 -2.56 3.85
C ALA A 30 -13.81 -3.73 2.93
N HIS A 31 -14.11 -4.87 3.51
CA HIS A 31 -14.46 -6.09 2.80
C HIS A 31 -15.94 -6.31 2.65
N PRO A 32 -16.34 -7.04 1.58
CA PRO A 32 -17.68 -7.57 1.47
C PRO A 32 -17.99 -8.49 2.64
N GLY A 33 -18.90 -8.07 3.48
CA GLY A 33 -19.45 -8.85 4.57
C GLY A 33 -18.51 -9.11 5.76
N PRO A 34 -19.06 -9.26 6.96
CA PRO A 34 -18.28 -9.56 8.16
C PRO A 34 -17.74 -10.99 8.09
N GLY A 35 -16.45 -11.17 8.17
CA GLY A 35 -15.79 -12.43 8.45
C GLY A 35 -15.50 -13.36 7.27
N THR A 36 -15.78 -12.97 6.04
CA THR A 36 -15.53 -13.81 4.86
C THR A 36 -14.21 -13.50 4.18
N ALA A 37 -13.72 -12.29 4.28
CA ALA A 37 -12.46 -11.87 3.66
C ALA A 37 -11.66 -10.96 4.58
N THR A 38 -10.43 -10.65 4.21
CA THR A 38 -9.54 -9.76 4.95
C THR A 38 -8.87 -8.82 3.97
N PRO A 39 -8.99 -7.50 4.16
CA PRO A 39 -8.14 -6.56 3.43
C PRO A 39 -6.72 -6.71 3.91
N GLY A 40 -5.83 -6.38 3.03
CA GLY A 40 -4.41 -6.26 3.32
C GLY A 40 -3.89 -4.96 2.77
N ASP A 41 -2.63 -4.98 2.41
CA ASP A 41 -1.89 -3.83 1.95
C ASP A 41 -2.63 -3.10 0.83
N PRO A 42 -2.78 -1.76 0.88
CA PRO A 42 -3.06 -1.00 -0.32
C PRO A 42 -1.89 -1.22 -1.28
N ASN A 43 -2.22 -1.33 -2.54
CA ASN A 43 -1.28 -1.58 -3.62
C ASN A 43 -1.47 -0.47 -4.66
N PRO A 44 -1.31 -0.73 -5.97
CA PRO A 44 -1.33 0.35 -6.95
C PRO A 44 -2.43 1.37 -6.72
N ALA A 45 -2.02 2.62 -6.66
CA ALA A 45 -2.90 3.76 -6.64
C ALA A 45 -2.59 4.67 -7.84
N PHE A 46 -3.62 5.09 -8.58
CA PHE A 46 -3.47 5.90 -9.80
C PHE A 46 -4.46 7.05 -9.82
N PHE A 47 -4.06 8.18 -10.42
CA PHE A 47 -5.01 9.11 -11.03
C PHE A 47 -5.00 8.87 -12.54
N TRP A 48 -6.11 8.38 -13.08
CA TRP A 48 -6.22 8.04 -14.49
C TRP A 48 -7.59 8.38 -15.05
N LYS A 49 -7.64 9.05 -16.19
CA LYS A 49 -8.88 9.41 -16.89
C LYS A 49 -9.95 10.07 -16.00
N GLY A 50 -9.50 10.97 -15.13
CA GLY A 50 -10.38 11.72 -14.23
C GLY A 50 -10.85 10.97 -12.98
N ARG A 51 -10.30 9.81 -12.71
CA ARG A 51 -10.63 9.01 -11.53
C ARG A 51 -9.39 8.59 -10.75
N TYR A 52 -9.54 8.47 -9.45
CA TYR A 52 -8.58 7.88 -8.54
C TYR A 52 -8.88 6.39 -8.43
N HIS A 53 -7.94 5.56 -8.80
CA HIS A 53 -8.04 4.11 -8.70
C HIS A 53 -7.19 3.63 -7.53
N LEU A 54 -7.73 2.76 -6.69
CA LEU A 54 -7.01 2.12 -5.62
C LEU A 54 -7.23 0.61 -5.70
N HIS A 55 -6.14 -0.13 -5.61
CA HIS A 55 -6.17 -1.57 -5.46
C HIS A 55 -5.65 -1.94 -4.08
N TYR A 56 -6.09 -3.06 -3.52
CA TYR A 56 -5.56 -3.58 -2.26
C TYR A 56 -5.73 -5.09 -2.15
N ILE A 57 -4.84 -5.71 -1.40
CA ILE A 57 -4.89 -7.15 -1.19
C ILE A 57 -6.25 -7.56 -0.66
N TYR A 58 -6.81 -8.58 -1.29
CA TYR A 58 -8.08 -9.19 -0.95
C TYR A 58 -7.91 -10.71 -0.87
N LYS A 59 -8.27 -11.28 0.26
CA LYS A 59 -8.24 -12.73 0.42
C LYS A 59 -9.50 -13.24 1.09
N GLU A 60 -10.31 -13.99 0.35
CA GLU A 60 -11.43 -14.69 0.94
C GLU A 60 -10.93 -15.76 1.92
N ARG A 61 -11.43 -15.73 3.15
CA ARG A 61 -11.07 -16.71 4.17
C ARG A 61 -11.88 -17.99 4.00
N VAL A 62 -11.42 -18.87 3.13
CA VAL A 62 -11.95 -20.24 3.05
C VAL A 62 -11.27 -21.10 4.11
N PRO A 63 -12.01 -21.68 5.07
CA PRO A 63 -11.43 -22.59 6.06
C PRO A 63 -10.67 -23.74 5.36
N ARG A 64 -9.46 -24.08 5.83
CA ARG A 64 -8.59 -25.09 5.22
C ARG A 64 -9.32 -26.39 4.89
N ARG A 65 -10.25 -26.85 5.75
CA ARG A 65 -11.10 -28.03 5.55
C ARG A 65 -12.10 -27.91 4.40
N LYS A 66 -12.40 -26.69 3.95
CA LYS A 66 -13.34 -26.41 2.84
C LYS A 66 -12.62 -26.06 1.54
N ARG A 67 -11.30 -25.93 1.54
CA ARG A 67 -10.54 -25.64 0.32
C ARG A 67 -10.55 -26.83 -0.61
N LYS A 68 -10.93 -26.59 -1.85
CA LYS A 68 -10.79 -27.53 -2.95
C LYS A 68 -9.57 -27.09 -3.77
N GLY A 69 -8.41 -27.68 -3.54
CA GLY A 69 -7.18 -27.40 -4.27
C GLY A 69 -6.15 -26.55 -3.50
N PRO A 70 -5.03 -26.20 -4.16
CA PRO A 70 -3.95 -25.43 -3.56
C PRO A 70 -4.38 -24.00 -3.21
N ASP A 71 -3.72 -23.39 -2.23
CA ASP A 71 -3.85 -21.97 -1.93
C ASP A 71 -3.05 -21.15 -2.95
N LEU A 72 -3.72 -20.65 -3.96
CA LEU A 72 -3.10 -19.87 -5.04
C LEU A 72 -2.69 -18.45 -4.59
N GLY A 73 -3.12 -18.00 -3.42
CA GLY A 73 -2.79 -16.69 -2.86
C GLY A 73 -3.92 -15.66 -2.97
N PRO A 74 -3.62 -14.40 -2.64
CA PRO A 74 -4.60 -13.33 -2.67
C PRO A 74 -4.85 -12.78 -4.08
N ASP A 75 -5.98 -12.14 -4.22
CA ASP A 75 -6.34 -11.24 -5.32
C ASP A 75 -6.14 -9.78 -4.87
N TRP A 76 -6.21 -8.84 -5.80
CA TRP A 76 -6.33 -7.42 -5.52
C TRP A 76 -7.75 -6.94 -5.84
N ALA A 77 -8.43 -6.40 -4.84
CA ALA A 77 -9.67 -5.67 -5.03
C ALA A 77 -9.38 -4.36 -5.77
N HIS A 78 -10.34 -3.87 -6.56
CA HIS A 78 -10.22 -2.63 -7.30
C HIS A 78 -11.42 -1.73 -7.01
N VAL A 79 -11.14 -0.49 -6.64
CA VAL A 79 -12.13 0.58 -6.46
C VAL A 79 -11.67 1.84 -7.17
N SER A 80 -12.62 2.67 -7.65
CA SER A 80 -12.31 3.98 -8.20
C SER A 80 -13.24 5.07 -7.68
N SER A 81 -12.77 6.31 -7.68
CA SER A 81 -13.50 7.48 -7.18
C SER A 81 -13.13 8.73 -7.96
N GLU A 82 -14.02 9.68 -8.05
CA GLU A 82 -13.73 11.03 -8.58
C GLU A 82 -13.21 11.98 -7.49
N ASP A 83 -13.46 11.65 -6.21
CA ASP A 83 -13.17 12.52 -5.07
C ASP A 83 -12.46 11.80 -3.90
N MET A 84 -12.11 10.52 -4.04
CA MET A 84 -11.52 9.68 -2.99
C MET A 84 -12.39 9.50 -1.72
N VAL A 85 -13.66 9.86 -1.80
CA VAL A 85 -14.66 9.73 -0.74
C VAL A 85 -15.77 8.78 -1.14
N HIS A 86 -16.31 8.95 -2.36
CA HIS A 86 -17.36 8.11 -2.92
C HIS A 86 -16.76 7.10 -3.90
N TRP A 87 -16.83 5.82 -3.55
CA TRP A 87 -16.12 4.76 -4.27
C TRP A 87 -17.05 3.88 -5.11
N THR A 88 -16.62 3.60 -6.32
CA THR A 88 -17.22 2.61 -7.22
C THR A 88 -16.37 1.33 -7.15
N TRP A 89 -17.04 0.19 -6.99
CA TRP A 89 -16.38 -1.13 -6.98
C TRP A 89 -16.29 -1.69 -8.38
N HIS A 90 -15.13 -2.20 -8.74
CA HIS A 90 -14.85 -2.87 -10.00
C HIS A 90 -14.75 -4.38 -9.82
N PRO A 91 -14.84 -5.16 -10.92
CA PRO A 91 -14.56 -6.59 -10.88
C PRO A 91 -13.12 -6.84 -10.42
N THR A 92 -12.92 -7.84 -9.57
CA THR A 92 -11.57 -8.28 -9.20
C THR A 92 -10.99 -9.12 -10.33
N VAL A 93 -10.11 -8.51 -11.10
CA VAL A 93 -9.45 -9.15 -12.25
C VAL A 93 -7.98 -9.47 -11.97
N LEU A 94 -7.35 -8.76 -11.04
CA LEU A 94 -5.98 -9.00 -10.63
C LEU A 94 -5.92 -10.10 -9.56
N GLY A 95 -5.45 -11.26 -9.94
CA GLY A 95 -5.35 -12.42 -9.06
C GLY A 95 -5.02 -13.73 -9.78
N PRO A 96 -5.04 -14.87 -9.08
CA PRO A 96 -4.54 -16.14 -9.60
C PRO A 96 -5.20 -16.63 -10.89
N LYS A 97 -6.45 -16.28 -11.11
CA LYS A 97 -7.19 -16.71 -12.32
C LYS A 97 -6.67 -16.05 -13.59
N THR A 98 -6.24 -14.80 -13.48
CA THR A 98 -5.79 -13.98 -14.61
C THR A 98 -4.27 -13.98 -14.72
N MET A 99 -3.58 -13.87 -13.58
CA MET A 99 -2.13 -13.74 -13.52
C MET A 99 -1.40 -15.08 -13.40
N GLY A 100 -2.12 -16.18 -13.14
CA GLY A 100 -1.55 -17.52 -12.98
C GLY A 100 -0.97 -17.79 -11.58
N HIS A 101 -0.88 -16.78 -10.74
CA HIS A 101 -0.39 -16.85 -9.36
C HIS A 101 -1.04 -15.77 -8.50
N GLY A 102 -1.04 -15.95 -7.18
CA GLY A 102 -1.51 -14.93 -6.24
C GLY A 102 -0.60 -13.72 -6.22
N MET A 103 -1.17 -12.57 -5.89
CA MET A 103 -0.49 -11.28 -5.91
C MET A 103 -0.27 -10.80 -4.48
N PHE A 104 0.98 -10.68 -4.09
CA PHE A 104 1.39 -9.98 -2.87
C PHE A 104 1.60 -8.49 -3.17
N SER A 105 2.24 -7.78 -2.26
CA SER A 105 2.39 -6.33 -2.34
C SER A 105 3.14 -5.89 -3.60
N GLY A 106 2.85 -4.69 -4.02
CA GLY A 106 3.41 -4.04 -5.18
C GLY A 106 2.77 -2.67 -5.38
N THR A 107 3.24 -1.91 -6.35
CA THR A 107 2.82 -0.55 -6.59
C THR A 107 2.46 -0.29 -8.06
N GLY A 108 1.94 0.91 -8.31
CA GLY A 108 1.59 1.37 -9.65
C GLY A 108 2.60 2.36 -10.21
N PHE A 109 2.75 2.35 -11.52
CA PHE A 109 3.58 3.30 -12.23
C PHE A 109 2.95 3.67 -13.58
N PHE A 110 3.47 4.73 -14.20
CA PHE A 110 3.18 5.05 -15.59
C PHE A 110 4.40 4.77 -16.46
N THR A 111 4.18 4.20 -17.65
CA THR A 111 5.25 4.09 -18.64
C THR A 111 5.62 5.47 -19.18
N LYS A 112 6.75 5.59 -19.89
CA LYS A 112 7.17 6.81 -20.59
C LYS A 112 6.09 7.35 -21.55
N GLU A 113 5.25 6.46 -22.06
CA GLU A 113 4.12 6.77 -22.94
C GLU A 113 2.85 7.11 -22.16
N GLY A 114 2.92 7.16 -20.82
CA GLY A 114 1.79 7.46 -19.95
C GLY A 114 0.79 6.31 -19.75
N LYS A 115 1.18 5.06 -20.04
CA LYS A 115 0.31 3.90 -19.84
C LYS A 115 0.42 3.39 -18.40
N PRO A 116 -0.70 3.13 -17.70
CA PRO A 116 -0.66 2.55 -16.37
C PRO A 116 -0.09 1.14 -16.37
N GLY A 117 0.84 0.87 -15.46
CA GLY A 117 1.43 -0.43 -15.21
C GLY A 117 1.48 -0.73 -13.71
N ILE A 118 1.62 -1.99 -13.38
CA ILE A 118 1.82 -2.48 -12.01
C ILE A 118 3.09 -3.31 -11.94
N ILE A 119 3.80 -3.19 -10.85
CA ILE A 119 4.88 -4.10 -10.47
C ILE A 119 4.51 -4.73 -9.13
N TYR A 120 4.65 -6.04 -9.00
CA TYR A 120 4.20 -6.75 -7.79
C TYR A 120 4.96 -8.04 -7.55
N HIS A 121 4.93 -8.52 -6.30
CA HIS A 121 5.49 -9.81 -5.93
C HIS A 121 4.49 -10.95 -6.20
N GLY A 122 4.89 -11.91 -7.03
CA GLY A 122 4.09 -13.10 -7.34
C GLY A 122 4.25 -14.20 -6.30
N LYS A 123 3.16 -14.70 -5.75
CA LYS A 123 3.18 -15.76 -4.74
C LYS A 123 3.91 -17.01 -5.21
N GLY A 124 4.89 -17.45 -4.42
CA GLY A 124 5.64 -18.71 -4.66
C GLY A 124 6.72 -18.62 -5.71
N SER A 125 6.86 -17.47 -6.40
CA SER A 125 7.91 -17.26 -7.39
C SER A 125 9.20 -16.69 -6.81
N ASN A 126 9.14 -16.03 -5.65
CA ASN A 126 10.20 -15.19 -5.11
C ASN A 126 10.71 -14.16 -6.13
N ARG A 127 9.81 -13.65 -7.00
CA ARG A 127 10.09 -12.76 -8.12
C ARG A 127 9.01 -11.70 -8.23
N ASN A 128 9.39 -10.62 -8.88
CA ASN A 128 8.48 -9.56 -9.26
C ASN A 128 8.02 -9.71 -10.70
N TRP A 129 6.84 -9.20 -10.95
CA TRP A 129 6.15 -9.28 -12.23
C TRP A 129 5.59 -7.91 -12.59
N ILE A 130 5.54 -7.61 -13.87
CA ILE A 130 4.94 -6.38 -14.41
C ILE A 130 3.75 -6.76 -15.27
N SER A 131 2.69 -5.96 -15.18
CA SER A 131 1.52 -6.04 -16.07
C SER A 131 1.02 -4.64 -16.38
N TYR A 132 0.31 -4.47 -17.50
CA TYR A 132 -0.14 -3.18 -18.01
C TYR A 132 -1.65 -3.17 -18.16
N ALA A 133 -2.31 -2.05 -17.83
CA ALA A 133 -3.71 -1.87 -18.10
C ALA A 133 -3.99 -1.90 -19.60
N LEU A 134 -5.06 -2.58 -20.02
CA LEU A 134 -5.47 -2.71 -21.42
C LEU A 134 -6.68 -1.85 -21.75
N ASP A 135 -7.36 -1.32 -20.76
CA ASP A 135 -8.50 -0.42 -20.89
C ASP A 135 -8.44 0.75 -19.89
N ASP A 136 -9.23 1.77 -20.14
CA ASP A 136 -9.25 2.98 -19.31
C ASP A 136 -9.88 2.77 -17.93
N SER A 137 -10.69 1.73 -17.74
CA SER A 137 -11.27 1.37 -16.45
C SER A 137 -10.35 0.53 -15.56
N MET A 138 -9.20 0.06 -16.10
CA MET A 138 -8.28 -0.86 -15.43
C MET A 138 -8.93 -2.20 -15.03
N ASP A 139 -9.95 -2.63 -15.80
CA ASP A 139 -10.63 -3.90 -15.60
C ASP A 139 -10.05 -5.02 -16.49
N GLN A 140 -9.10 -4.68 -17.38
CA GLN A 140 -8.36 -5.62 -18.20
C GLN A 140 -6.86 -5.36 -18.10
N TRP A 141 -6.10 -6.42 -17.93
CA TRP A 141 -4.65 -6.36 -17.76
C TRP A 141 -3.93 -7.33 -18.70
N SER A 142 -2.72 -6.96 -19.09
CA SER A 142 -1.84 -7.83 -19.87
C SER A 142 -1.45 -9.07 -19.07
N LYS A 143 -0.96 -10.10 -19.76
CA LYS A 143 -0.26 -11.20 -19.08
C LYS A 143 0.95 -10.62 -18.35
N PRO A 144 1.26 -11.13 -17.14
CA PRO A 144 2.41 -10.66 -16.40
C PRO A 144 3.73 -11.06 -17.07
N GLU A 145 4.68 -10.13 -17.06
CA GLU A 145 6.04 -10.31 -17.54
C GLU A 145 6.99 -10.39 -16.32
N LEU A 146 7.91 -11.34 -16.35
CA LEU A 146 8.87 -11.55 -15.25
C LEU A 146 9.93 -10.45 -15.24
N VAL A 147 10.17 -9.84 -14.07
CA VAL A 147 11.33 -8.98 -13.83
C VAL A 147 12.52 -9.86 -13.47
N LEU A 148 13.54 -9.86 -14.32
CA LEU A 148 14.75 -10.65 -14.13
C LEU A 148 15.99 -9.75 -14.31
N PRO A 149 16.56 -9.21 -13.22
CA PRO A 149 17.73 -8.34 -13.31
C PRO A 149 18.98 -9.12 -13.68
N LYS A 150 19.91 -8.43 -14.30
CA LYS A 150 21.23 -8.91 -14.65
C LYS A 150 22.30 -8.27 -13.76
N ASP A 151 23.34 -8.99 -13.48
CA ASP A 151 24.55 -8.46 -12.83
C ASP A 151 25.38 -7.62 -13.83
N GLN A 152 26.51 -7.09 -13.35
CA GLN A 152 27.42 -6.26 -14.15
C GLN A 152 28.05 -7.01 -15.34
N GLU A 153 28.03 -8.34 -15.32
CA GLU A 153 28.52 -9.21 -16.39
C GLU A 153 27.40 -9.58 -17.37
N GLY A 154 26.18 -9.09 -17.15
CA GLY A 154 25.00 -9.37 -17.98
C GLY A 154 24.34 -10.73 -17.68
N LYS A 155 24.74 -11.42 -16.62
CA LYS A 155 24.19 -12.70 -16.22
C LYS A 155 22.92 -12.52 -15.39
N PRO A 156 21.83 -13.22 -15.71
CA PRO A 156 20.60 -13.15 -14.92
C PRO A 156 20.79 -13.59 -13.46
N ILE A 157 20.31 -12.79 -12.52
CA ILE A 157 20.31 -13.11 -11.08
C ILE A 157 19.05 -13.91 -10.77
N THR A 158 19.20 -15.20 -10.48
CA THR A 158 18.10 -16.14 -10.30
C THR A 158 17.95 -16.64 -8.87
N ASP A 159 18.90 -16.41 -8.00
CA ASP A 159 18.98 -16.95 -6.64
C ASP A 159 18.66 -15.94 -5.54
N MET A 160 18.50 -14.67 -5.89
CA MET A 160 18.12 -13.60 -4.95
C MET A 160 16.61 -13.44 -4.91
N PRO A 161 15.96 -13.58 -3.75
CA PRO A 161 14.54 -13.28 -3.63
C PRO A 161 14.31 -11.76 -3.59
N TYR A 162 13.26 -11.30 -4.30
CA TYR A 162 12.79 -9.93 -4.35
C TYR A 162 11.34 -9.88 -3.90
N PHE A 163 11.01 -8.94 -3.01
CA PHE A 163 9.67 -8.77 -2.44
C PHE A 163 9.20 -7.33 -2.59
N ASP A 164 7.91 -7.11 -2.50
CA ASP A 164 7.27 -5.81 -2.33
C ASP A 164 7.96 -4.69 -3.14
N PRO A 165 7.88 -4.71 -4.46
CA PRO A 165 8.57 -3.73 -5.29
C PRO A 165 7.81 -2.40 -5.32
N ASP A 166 8.56 -1.30 -5.48
CA ASP A 166 8.06 -0.03 -5.98
C ASP A 166 8.84 0.41 -7.21
N LEU A 167 8.20 1.17 -8.10
CA LEU A 167 8.80 1.59 -9.37
C LEU A 167 8.47 3.06 -9.67
N TRP A 168 9.50 3.82 -10.01
CA TRP A 168 9.37 5.22 -10.45
C TRP A 168 10.23 5.51 -11.67
N ILE A 169 10.02 6.68 -12.28
CA ILE A 169 10.87 7.21 -13.35
C ILE A 169 11.60 8.45 -12.82
N ASP A 170 12.90 8.48 -13.03
CA ASP A 170 13.71 9.67 -12.84
C ASP A 170 14.64 9.85 -14.04
N ASN A 171 14.71 11.07 -14.59
CA ASN A 171 15.53 11.41 -15.76
C ASN A 171 15.37 10.42 -16.95
N GLY A 172 14.16 9.88 -17.12
CA GLY A 172 13.84 8.97 -18.22
C GLY A 172 14.31 7.52 -18.00
N ILE A 173 14.81 7.16 -16.83
CA ILE A 173 15.18 5.81 -16.42
C ILE A 173 14.11 5.29 -15.45
N TYR A 174 13.72 4.03 -15.62
CA TYR A 174 12.89 3.32 -14.63
C TYR A 174 13.79 2.78 -13.53
N TYR A 175 13.45 3.09 -12.31
CA TYR A 175 14.06 2.52 -11.11
C TYR A 175 13.05 1.67 -10.35
N ALA A 176 13.47 0.52 -9.86
CA ALA A 176 12.65 -0.33 -9.01
C ALA A 176 13.41 -0.65 -7.72
N VAL A 177 12.85 -0.23 -6.59
CA VAL A 177 13.30 -0.68 -5.27
C VAL A 177 12.60 -1.97 -4.91
N ASN A 178 13.31 -2.86 -4.22
CA ASN A 178 12.77 -4.15 -3.82
C ASN A 178 13.17 -4.44 -2.38
N ALA A 179 12.17 -4.82 -1.58
CA ALA A 179 12.42 -5.37 -0.26
C ALA A 179 13.20 -6.68 -0.38
N ARG A 180 13.95 -7.00 0.65
CA ARG A 180 14.61 -8.29 0.83
C ARG A 180 14.08 -8.98 2.09
N SER A 181 14.64 -10.13 2.43
CA SER A 181 14.31 -10.75 3.71
C SER A 181 14.67 -9.81 4.87
N SER A 182 13.98 -9.95 5.99
CA SER A 182 14.25 -9.18 7.22
C SER A 182 15.75 -9.17 7.54
N SER A 183 16.27 -8.01 7.96
CA SER A 183 17.70 -7.76 8.23
C SER A 183 18.58 -7.68 6.96
N GLN A 184 18.03 -7.19 5.86
CA GLN A 184 18.79 -6.88 4.65
C GLN A 184 18.30 -5.57 4.05
N ALA A 185 19.23 -4.70 3.68
CA ALA A 185 18.91 -3.45 3.00
C ALA A 185 18.15 -3.71 1.68
N PRO A 186 17.23 -2.81 1.30
CA PRO A 186 16.52 -2.90 0.03
C PRO A 186 17.49 -2.73 -1.14
N VAL A 187 17.18 -3.37 -2.25
CA VAL A 187 18.00 -3.30 -3.45
C VAL A 187 17.34 -2.49 -4.54
N LEU A 188 18.17 -1.88 -5.39
CA LEU A 188 17.76 -1.08 -6.53
C LEU A 188 18.02 -1.84 -7.83
N MET A 189 17.11 -1.71 -8.76
CA MET A 189 17.24 -2.13 -10.15
C MET A 189 16.92 -0.95 -11.05
N LYS A 190 17.45 -0.94 -12.26
CA LYS A 190 17.08 0.05 -13.28
C LYS A 190 16.82 -0.58 -14.64
N SER A 191 16.06 0.13 -15.47
CA SER A 191 15.73 -0.27 -16.84
C SER A 191 15.40 0.93 -17.71
N ASP A 192 15.78 0.88 -18.97
CA ASP A 192 15.35 1.85 -19.98
C ASP A 192 14.01 1.51 -20.63
N ASN A 193 13.59 0.26 -20.58
CA ASN A 193 12.54 -0.28 -21.44
C ASN A 193 11.55 -1.23 -20.73
N LEU A 194 11.68 -1.41 -19.41
CA LEU A 194 10.89 -2.33 -18.56
C LEU A 194 11.07 -3.83 -18.86
N LYS A 195 11.98 -4.18 -19.77
CA LYS A 195 12.25 -5.58 -20.16
C LYS A 195 13.63 -6.03 -19.71
N ASP A 196 14.63 -5.19 -19.97
CA ASP A 196 16.00 -5.43 -19.56
C ASP A 196 16.28 -4.67 -18.27
N TRP A 197 16.64 -5.39 -17.23
CA TRP A 197 16.86 -4.85 -15.89
C TRP A 197 18.30 -5.07 -15.45
N ASP A 198 18.94 -4.02 -14.97
CA ASP A 198 20.25 -4.06 -14.36
C ASP A 198 20.13 -3.99 -12.84
N TYR A 199 20.85 -4.85 -12.15
CA TYR A 199 20.97 -4.84 -10.71
C TYR A 199 22.00 -3.80 -10.27
N MET A 200 21.58 -2.85 -9.42
CA MET A 200 22.40 -1.72 -8.97
C MET A 200 23.04 -1.91 -7.59
N GLY A 201 22.64 -2.93 -6.85
CA GLY A 201 23.06 -3.11 -5.46
C GLY A 201 22.07 -2.55 -4.44
N GLU A 202 22.58 -2.13 -3.29
CA GLU A 202 21.75 -1.55 -2.23
C GLU A 202 21.22 -0.16 -2.62
N LEU A 203 19.94 0.12 -2.30
CA LEU A 203 19.35 1.44 -2.47
C LEU A 203 20.01 2.47 -1.55
N LEU A 204 20.27 2.08 -0.28
CA LEU A 204 20.73 3.01 0.75
C LEU A 204 22.21 3.34 0.59
N HIS A 205 22.52 4.64 0.57
CA HIS A 205 23.86 5.14 0.44
C HIS A 205 24.82 4.60 1.53
N PRO A 206 26.11 4.39 1.28
CA PRO A 206 27.09 3.97 2.29
C PRO A 206 27.16 4.89 3.51
N ASP A 207 26.97 6.19 3.32
CA ASP A 207 27.01 7.22 4.36
C ASP A 207 25.70 7.30 5.18
N PHE A 208 24.87 6.26 5.15
CA PHE A 208 23.68 6.15 6.00
C PHE A 208 24.05 6.27 7.46
N ASP A 209 23.60 7.34 8.13
CA ASP A 209 23.96 7.64 9.51
C ASP A 209 22.91 7.05 10.47
N GLU A 210 23.18 5.84 10.97
CA GLU A 210 22.29 5.14 11.91
C GLU A 210 22.06 5.91 13.21
N ALA A 211 23.09 6.62 13.71
CA ALA A 211 23.00 7.36 14.96
C ALA A 211 22.09 8.59 14.82
N LYS A 212 22.22 9.32 13.72
CA LYS A 212 21.37 10.47 13.38
C LYS A 212 19.92 10.05 13.13
N LEU A 213 19.72 8.97 12.39
CA LEU A 213 18.41 8.49 11.98
C LEU A 213 17.69 7.67 13.07
N GLY A 214 18.42 7.19 14.07
CA GLY A 214 17.87 6.36 15.14
C GLY A 214 17.35 4.99 14.68
N VAL A 215 17.87 4.48 13.56
CA VAL A 215 17.48 3.20 12.97
C VAL A 215 18.67 2.57 12.27
N ALA A 216 18.78 1.23 12.34
CA ALA A 216 19.84 0.49 11.66
C ALA A 216 19.63 0.49 10.13
N LYS A 217 20.72 0.50 9.37
CA LYS A 217 20.69 0.47 7.90
C LYS A 217 20.06 -0.81 7.36
N ASP A 218 20.20 -1.91 8.07
CA ASP A 218 19.62 -3.21 7.74
C ASP A 218 18.22 -3.45 8.34
N GLU A 219 17.61 -2.42 8.96
CA GLU A 219 16.21 -2.53 9.41
C GLU A 219 15.28 -2.72 8.22
N ASP A 220 14.40 -3.69 8.36
CA ASP A 220 13.43 -4.11 7.35
C ASP A 220 12.73 -2.93 6.65
N ILE A 221 12.87 -2.86 5.33
CA ILE A 221 12.15 -1.95 4.43
C ILE A 221 11.30 -2.81 3.51
N SER A 222 10.06 -3.06 3.92
CA SER A 222 9.05 -3.77 3.13
C SER A 222 7.92 -2.82 2.72
N CYS A 223 7.17 -3.17 1.68
CA CYS A 223 6.16 -2.31 1.07
C CYS A 223 6.70 -0.88 0.83
N PRO A 224 7.85 -0.73 0.16
CA PRO A 224 8.39 0.59 -0.14
C PRO A 224 7.45 1.35 -1.09
N ASN A 225 7.39 2.67 -0.93
CA ASN A 225 6.76 3.58 -1.87
C ASN A 225 7.60 4.86 -1.93
N MET A 226 8.32 5.06 -3.03
CA MET A 226 9.33 6.10 -3.19
C MET A 226 8.90 7.16 -4.20
N PHE A 227 8.95 8.43 -3.81
CA PHE A 227 8.51 9.55 -4.65
C PHE A 227 9.17 10.86 -4.26
N LYS A 228 9.12 11.82 -5.17
CA LYS A 228 9.49 13.22 -4.89
C LYS A 228 8.35 13.97 -4.19
N LEU A 229 8.72 14.75 -3.18
CA LEU A 229 7.83 15.66 -2.47
C LEU A 229 8.58 17.00 -2.26
N GLY A 230 8.23 18.01 -3.03
CA GLY A 230 9.08 19.20 -3.17
C GLY A 230 10.43 18.84 -3.78
N ASP A 231 11.50 19.30 -3.15
CA ASP A 231 12.88 19.07 -3.61
C ASP A 231 13.48 17.79 -3.01
N LYS A 232 12.78 17.10 -2.11
CA LYS A 232 13.27 15.89 -1.44
C LYS A 232 12.61 14.63 -1.97
N TRP A 233 13.30 13.52 -1.79
CA TRP A 233 12.75 12.18 -1.96
C TRP A 233 12.21 11.66 -0.64
N VAL A 234 11.06 11.02 -0.71
CA VAL A 234 10.40 10.37 0.42
C VAL A 234 10.29 8.89 0.11
N LEU A 235 10.71 8.06 1.05
CA LEU A 235 10.49 6.61 1.04
C LEU A 235 9.55 6.26 2.20
N LEU A 236 8.31 5.96 1.88
CA LEU A 236 7.38 5.32 2.83
C LEU A 236 7.65 3.82 2.85
N CYS A 237 7.58 3.20 4.00
CA CYS A 237 7.76 1.75 4.11
C CYS A 237 7.22 1.21 5.44
N ILE A 238 7.33 -0.08 5.60
CA ILE A 238 7.12 -0.72 6.90
C ILE A 238 8.35 -1.50 7.33
N SER A 239 8.42 -1.76 8.61
CA SER A 239 9.21 -2.83 9.19
C SER A 239 8.29 -3.79 9.94
N HIS A 240 8.50 -5.08 9.78
CA HIS A 240 7.77 -6.09 10.56
C HIS A 240 8.07 -6.03 12.05
N ARG A 241 9.11 -5.28 12.44
CA ARG A 241 9.47 -5.03 13.84
C ARG A 241 8.94 -3.68 14.34
N LEU A 242 9.09 -2.61 13.55
CA LEU A 242 8.81 -1.24 13.97
C LEU A 242 7.42 -0.75 13.53
N GLY A 243 6.85 -1.27 12.44
CA GLY A 243 5.60 -0.79 11.86
C GLY A 243 5.82 0.20 10.70
N CYS A 244 4.85 1.07 10.47
CA CYS A 244 4.85 2.02 9.35
C CYS A 244 5.78 3.22 9.65
N ARG A 245 6.61 3.58 8.69
CA ARG A 245 7.63 4.61 8.83
C ARG A 245 8.00 5.27 7.49
N TYR A 246 8.76 6.35 7.57
CA TYR A 246 9.25 7.06 6.41
C TYR A 246 10.69 7.50 6.56
N PHE A 247 11.34 7.71 5.43
CA PHE A 247 12.60 8.42 5.31
C PHE A 247 12.42 9.61 4.37
N ILE A 248 13.18 10.68 4.61
CA ILE A 248 13.30 11.84 3.74
C ILE A 248 14.78 12.06 3.48
N GLY A 249 15.16 12.34 2.23
CA GLY A 249 16.55 12.55 1.85
C GLY A 249 16.72 12.86 0.37
N ASP A 250 17.90 12.60 -0.14
CA ASP A 250 18.26 12.83 -1.53
C ASP A 250 18.52 11.51 -2.25
N PHE A 251 18.03 11.41 -3.49
CA PHE A 251 18.40 10.32 -4.41
C PHE A 251 19.36 10.87 -5.44
N GLN A 252 20.61 10.49 -5.31
CA GLN A 252 21.71 10.95 -6.16
C GLN A 252 22.69 9.80 -6.42
N ASP A 253 23.33 9.82 -7.58
CA ASP A 253 24.26 8.77 -7.98
C ASP A 253 23.66 7.35 -7.86
N GLU A 254 22.37 7.24 -8.15
CA GLU A 254 21.58 6.00 -8.08
C GLU A 254 21.53 5.37 -6.67
N GLN A 255 21.65 6.18 -5.64
CA GLN A 255 21.52 5.78 -4.23
C GLN A 255 20.69 6.79 -3.44
N PHE A 256 20.02 6.31 -2.41
CA PHE A 256 19.23 7.13 -1.51
C PHE A 256 19.97 7.38 -0.21
N LEU A 257 20.25 8.65 0.06
CA LEU A 257 20.85 9.12 1.32
C LEU A 257 19.77 9.75 2.20
N PRO A 258 19.21 9.04 3.18
CA PRO A 258 18.25 9.59 4.10
C PRO A 258 18.89 10.61 5.03
N GLU A 259 18.20 11.72 5.26
CA GLU A 259 18.55 12.76 6.23
C GLU A 259 17.67 12.72 7.47
N GLN A 260 16.45 12.19 7.32
CA GLN A 260 15.44 12.06 8.36
C GLN A 260 14.76 10.71 8.30
N HIS A 261 14.35 10.22 9.47
CA HIS A 261 13.52 9.05 9.66
C HIS A 261 12.45 9.31 10.71
N GLY A 262 11.23 8.84 10.48
CA GLY A 262 10.13 8.97 11.42
C GLY A 262 9.14 7.83 11.35
N MET A 263 8.41 7.66 12.46
CA MET A 263 7.33 6.68 12.56
C MET A 263 6.00 7.30 12.16
N MET A 264 5.14 6.51 11.51
CA MET A 264 3.79 6.92 11.09
C MET A 264 2.69 6.29 11.96
N ASN A 265 3.04 5.44 12.89
CA ASN A 265 2.14 4.79 13.82
C ASN A 265 2.76 4.75 15.23
N TRP A 266 1.91 4.52 16.23
CA TRP A 266 2.35 4.15 17.56
C TRP A 266 2.93 2.72 17.53
N ALA A 267 3.39 2.20 18.64
CA ALA A 267 4.12 0.92 18.76
C ALA A 267 3.28 -0.34 18.41
N ALA A 268 2.47 -0.32 17.36
CA ALA A 268 1.62 -1.43 16.91
C ALA A 268 1.51 -1.47 15.39
N TRP A 269 1.00 -2.58 14.85
CA TRP A 269 0.72 -2.73 13.42
C TRP A 269 -0.68 -2.23 13.05
N ASP A 270 -1.10 -1.14 13.65
CA ASP A 270 -2.45 -0.60 13.47
C ASP A 270 -2.59 0.18 12.17
N PHE A 271 -1.45 0.63 11.64
CA PHE A 271 -1.32 1.37 10.41
C PHE A 271 -0.11 0.81 9.65
N PHE A 272 -0.34 0.16 8.49
CA PHE A 272 0.65 -0.70 7.86
C PHE A 272 0.61 -0.60 6.34
N ALA A 273 1.75 -0.88 5.67
CA ALA A 273 1.90 -0.92 4.22
C ALA A 273 1.35 0.35 3.53
N PRO A 274 2.06 1.49 3.60
CA PRO A 274 1.61 2.73 2.98
C PRO A 274 1.74 2.67 1.45
N GLU A 275 0.73 3.14 0.75
CA GLU A 275 0.74 3.36 -0.70
C GLU A 275 0.25 4.76 -1.02
N SER A 276 0.79 5.41 -2.04
CA SER A 276 0.43 6.78 -2.38
C SER A 276 0.32 7.03 -3.88
N LEU A 277 -0.45 8.06 -4.23
CA LEU A 277 -0.55 8.57 -5.59
C LEU A 277 -0.35 10.09 -5.65
N LEU A 278 0.01 10.58 -6.83
CA LEU A 278 -0.02 11.99 -7.17
C LEU A 278 -1.40 12.33 -7.76
N THR A 279 -2.09 13.31 -7.18
CA THR A 279 -3.39 13.78 -7.67
C THR A 279 -3.23 14.68 -8.90
N SER A 280 -4.34 14.94 -9.60
CA SER A 280 -4.35 15.84 -10.76
C SER A 280 -3.94 17.28 -10.43
N ASP A 281 -4.13 17.72 -9.20
CA ASP A 281 -3.77 19.05 -8.70
C ASP A 281 -2.41 19.08 -7.98
N GLY A 282 -1.61 18.02 -8.11
CA GLY A 282 -0.23 17.95 -7.63
C GLY A 282 -0.06 17.59 -6.16
N ARG A 283 -1.12 17.22 -5.45
CA ARG A 283 -1.01 16.71 -4.08
C ARG A 283 -0.56 15.25 -4.06
N ARG A 284 0.20 14.85 -3.05
CA ARG A 284 0.47 13.45 -2.75
C ARG A 284 -0.52 12.96 -1.71
N VAL A 285 -1.27 11.91 -2.04
CA VAL A 285 -2.28 11.32 -1.15
C VAL A 285 -1.93 9.86 -0.90
N MET A 286 -2.04 9.41 0.35
CA MET A 286 -1.70 8.07 0.78
C MET A 286 -2.84 7.34 1.48
N TRP A 287 -2.79 6.03 1.42
CA TRP A 287 -3.57 5.06 2.21
C TRP A 287 -2.62 4.13 2.96
N SER A 288 -3.14 3.48 3.98
CA SER A 288 -2.50 2.36 4.66
C SER A 288 -3.54 1.36 5.12
N TRP A 289 -3.12 0.13 5.33
CA TRP A 289 -3.96 -0.87 5.94
C TRP A 289 -4.07 -0.64 7.44
N CYS A 290 -5.28 -0.31 7.92
CA CYS A 290 -5.61 -0.29 9.34
C CYS A 290 -5.94 -1.72 9.77
N THR A 291 -4.98 -2.41 10.35
CA THR A 291 -5.10 -3.82 10.70
C THR A 291 -5.59 -4.00 12.14
N THR A 292 -6.42 -5.02 12.35
CA THR A 292 -6.76 -5.51 13.70
C THR A 292 -5.79 -6.61 14.17
N ILE A 293 -4.77 -6.92 13.38
CA ILE A 293 -3.78 -7.96 13.66
C ILE A 293 -2.60 -7.36 14.42
N THR A 294 -2.70 -7.28 15.72
CA THR A 294 -1.56 -6.89 16.56
C THR A 294 -0.61 -8.08 16.73
N PRO A 295 0.71 -7.91 16.56
CA PRO A 295 1.68 -8.95 16.86
C PRO A 295 1.52 -9.49 18.29
N LYS A 296 1.74 -10.78 18.49
CA LYS A 296 1.57 -11.44 19.81
C LYS A 296 2.29 -10.73 20.96
N ARG A 297 3.45 -10.12 20.69
CA ARG A 297 4.27 -9.41 21.68
C ARG A 297 3.66 -8.10 22.20
N PHE A 298 2.66 -7.53 21.48
CA PHE A 298 1.97 -6.29 21.83
C PHE A 298 0.52 -6.52 22.23
N GLN A 299 0.06 -7.77 22.31
CA GLN A 299 -1.32 -8.08 22.69
C GLN A 299 -1.45 -8.21 24.23
N PRO A 300 -2.17 -7.33 24.88
CA PRO A 300 -2.49 -7.50 26.30
C PRO A 300 -3.56 -8.60 26.54
N VAL A 301 -4.12 -9.22 25.49
CA VAL A 301 -5.24 -10.18 25.61
C VAL A 301 -5.05 -11.39 24.69
N PRO A 302 -5.28 -12.64 25.17
CA PRO A 302 -5.14 -13.85 24.37
C PRO A 302 -6.10 -13.87 23.17
N ARG A 303 -5.53 -14.07 21.99
CA ARG A 303 -6.13 -14.03 20.65
C ARG A 303 -7.34 -14.96 20.43
N LYS A 304 -7.49 -16.03 21.19
CA LYS A 304 -8.49 -17.07 20.92
C LYS A 304 -9.90 -16.78 21.38
N LYS A 305 -10.13 -15.86 22.30
CA LYS A 305 -11.46 -15.65 22.90
C LYS A 305 -12.27 -14.47 22.36
N LYS A 306 -11.65 -13.49 21.68
CA LYS A 306 -12.36 -12.26 21.26
C LYS A 306 -12.76 -12.19 19.78
N LEU A 307 -12.01 -12.79 18.88
CA LEU A 307 -12.33 -12.72 17.44
C LEU A 307 -13.51 -13.61 16.99
N GLY A 308 -13.87 -14.63 17.75
CA GLY A 308 -14.99 -15.52 17.42
C GLY A 308 -16.38 -14.97 17.79
N ALA A 309 -16.44 -13.99 18.66
CA ALA A 309 -17.71 -13.45 19.19
C ALA A 309 -18.09 -12.06 18.61
N LEU A 310 -17.14 -11.38 18.00
CA LEU A 310 -17.37 -10.04 17.45
C LEU A 310 -17.50 -10.13 15.94
N LYS A 311 -18.65 -9.80 15.40
CA LYS A 311 -18.85 -9.50 13.97
C LYS A 311 -18.13 -8.19 13.64
N ILE A 312 -16.79 -8.18 13.73
CA ILE A 312 -15.96 -7.00 13.54
C ILE A 312 -15.43 -7.01 12.10
N GLN A 313 -15.31 -5.84 11.54
CA GLN A 313 -14.45 -5.63 10.38
C GLN A 313 -13.03 -6.08 10.73
N THR A 314 -12.46 -6.97 9.92
CA THR A 314 -11.13 -7.57 10.20
C THR A 314 -9.97 -6.70 9.72
N GLY A 315 -10.20 -5.44 9.53
CA GLY A 315 -9.33 -4.39 9.01
C GLY A 315 -10.06 -3.58 7.96
N VAL A 316 -9.52 -2.41 7.67
CA VAL A 316 -10.02 -1.47 6.66
C VAL A 316 -8.83 -0.76 6.02
N GLN A 317 -9.01 -0.14 4.86
CA GLN A 317 -8.07 0.87 4.40
C GLN A 317 -8.26 2.15 5.22
N SER A 318 -7.17 2.85 5.53
CA SER A 318 -7.27 4.14 6.22
C SER A 318 -8.08 5.13 5.37
N LEU A 319 -8.64 6.15 6.00
CA LEU A 319 -9.05 7.32 5.25
C LEU A 319 -7.83 7.93 4.55
N PRO A 320 -8.00 8.47 3.34
CA PRO A 320 -6.91 9.08 2.58
C PRO A 320 -6.31 10.28 3.32
N ARG A 321 -5.00 10.46 3.19
CA ARG A 321 -4.23 11.50 3.86
C ARG A 321 -3.35 12.23 2.87
N GLU A 322 -3.35 13.56 2.94
CA GLU A 322 -2.44 14.40 2.17
C GLU A 322 -1.07 14.43 2.83
N LEU A 323 -0.03 14.31 2.03
CA LEU A 323 1.37 14.43 2.44
C LEU A 323 1.95 15.75 1.94
N SER A 324 2.69 16.44 2.79
CA SER A 324 3.48 17.61 2.44
C SER A 324 4.71 17.70 3.34
N LEU A 325 5.66 18.55 2.99
CA LEU A 325 6.78 18.90 3.85
C LEU A 325 6.52 20.23 4.52
N SER A 326 6.93 20.37 5.80
CA SER A 326 7.03 21.66 6.46
C SER A 326 8.23 22.45 5.90
N GLU A 327 8.36 23.72 6.28
CA GLU A 327 9.55 24.54 5.96
C GLU A 327 10.85 23.92 6.53
N ASP A 328 10.75 23.24 7.66
CA ASP A 328 11.88 22.50 8.28
C ASP A 328 12.10 21.11 7.67
N GLY A 329 11.38 20.75 6.60
CA GLY A 329 11.52 19.49 5.88
C GLY A 329 10.89 18.28 6.60
N VAL A 330 10.04 18.46 7.62
CA VAL A 330 9.35 17.38 8.32
C VAL A 330 8.12 16.94 7.55
N LEU A 331 7.85 15.63 7.47
CA LEU A 331 6.66 15.10 6.84
C LEU A 331 5.39 15.47 7.62
N LEU A 332 4.52 16.20 6.98
CA LEU A 332 3.19 16.53 7.47
C LEU A 332 2.18 15.56 6.86
N ILE A 333 1.33 14.99 7.71
CA ILE A 333 0.27 14.06 7.34
C ILE A 333 -1.07 14.65 7.79
N LYS A 334 -1.92 15.01 6.83
CA LYS A 334 -3.23 15.64 7.10
C LYS A 334 -4.36 14.79 6.53
N PRO A 335 -5.56 14.81 7.13
CA PRO A 335 -6.74 14.25 6.47
C PRO A 335 -6.92 14.86 5.09
N LEU A 336 -7.37 14.06 4.12
CA LEU A 336 -7.75 14.53 2.79
C LEU A 336 -8.82 15.63 2.91
N ARG A 337 -8.64 16.77 2.22
CA ARG A 337 -9.58 17.91 2.32
C ARG A 337 -10.98 17.58 1.82
N GLU A 338 -11.12 16.68 0.85
CA GLU A 338 -12.41 16.25 0.31
C GLU A 338 -13.28 15.52 1.35
N LEU A 339 -12.70 15.02 2.45
CA LEU A 339 -13.45 14.45 3.57
C LEU A 339 -14.31 15.51 4.29
N GLU A 340 -14.03 16.80 4.11
CA GLU A 340 -14.83 17.87 4.71
C GLU A 340 -16.27 17.87 4.19
N GLN A 341 -16.53 17.35 2.99
CA GLN A 341 -17.89 17.21 2.46
C GLN A 341 -18.77 16.24 3.28
N LEU A 342 -18.16 15.39 4.12
CA LEU A 342 -18.88 14.50 5.02
C LEU A 342 -19.34 15.19 6.32
N ARG A 343 -18.89 16.42 6.56
CA ARG A 343 -19.23 17.15 7.78
C ARG A 343 -20.63 17.76 7.63
N THR A 344 -21.47 17.52 8.64
CA THR A 344 -22.82 18.07 8.76
C THR A 344 -23.01 18.62 10.17
N ASP A 345 -23.93 19.57 10.32
CA ASP A 345 -24.41 20.07 11.63
C ASP A 345 -23.26 20.47 12.57
N GLU A 346 -22.42 21.42 12.14
CA GLU A 346 -21.29 21.89 12.95
C GLU A 346 -21.74 22.29 14.35
N LYS A 347 -21.07 21.71 15.37
CA LYS A 347 -21.19 22.11 16.77
C LYS A 347 -19.86 22.65 17.24
N ARG A 348 -19.88 23.82 17.83
CA ARG A 348 -18.70 24.53 18.28
C ARG A 348 -18.80 24.85 19.76
N GLU A 349 -17.81 24.49 20.53
CA GLU A 349 -17.60 24.98 21.87
C GLU A 349 -16.31 25.82 21.90
N GLU A 350 -16.44 27.04 22.45
CA GLU A 350 -15.31 27.99 22.54
C GLU A 350 -14.87 28.12 24.00
N ASN A 351 -13.63 28.57 24.19
CA ASN A 351 -13.03 28.82 25.50
C ASN A 351 -12.97 27.58 26.41
N LEU A 352 -12.89 26.38 25.81
CA LEU A 352 -12.78 25.13 26.53
C LEU A 352 -11.44 25.01 27.22
N THR A 353 -11.46 24.81 28.53
CA THR A 353 -10.27 24.52 29.31
C THR A 353 -10.36 23.10 29.87
N VAL A 354 -9.53 22.20 29.34
CA VAL A 354 -9.41 20.82 29.88
C VAL A 354 -8.19 20.79 30.81
N LYS A 355 -8.44 20.52 32.09
CA LYS A 355 -7.36 20.31 33.07
C LYS A 355 -6.90 18.88 33.02
N GLY A 356 -5.63 18.62 33.40
CA GLY A 356 -5.11 17.25 33.49
C GLY A 356 -6.05 16.33 34.28
N ASP A 357 -6.16 15.08 33.85
CA ASP A 357 -7.02 14.04 34.43
C ASP A 357 -8.54 14.30 34.33
N THR A 358 -8.97 15.23 33.48
CA THR A 358 -10.41 15.48 33.23
C THR A 358 -10.77 15.13 31.78
N THR A 359 -12.00 14.69 31.57
CA THR A 359 -12.59 14.46 30.26
C THR A 359 -13.71 15.45 30.01
N HIS A 360 -13.67 16.11 28.86
CA HIS A 360 -14.78 16.91 28.37
C HIS A 360 -15.50 16.16 27.25
N VAL A 361 -16.82 16.05 27.34
CA VAL A 361 -17.63 15.35 26.34
C VAL A 361 -18.50 16.37 25.63
N LEU A 362 -18.31 16.51 24.33
CA LEU A 362 -19.20 17.30 23.47
C LEU A 362 -20.56 16.64 23.40
N GLN A 363 -21.63 17.38 23.75
CA GLN A 363 -22.99 16.85 23.77
C GLN A 363 -23.64 16.94 22.39
N GLY A 364 -24.40 15.90 22.03
CA GLY A 364 -25.22 15.89 20.81
C GLY A 364 -24.40 15.82 19.50
N VAL A 365 -23.20 15.28 19.55
CA VAL A 365 -22.46 14.82 18.36
C VAL A 365 -22.87 13.38 18.10
N THR A 366 -23.39 13.09 16.92
CA THR A 366 -23.84 11.75 16.48
C THR A 366 -22.93 11.20 15.42
#